data_ff858ed86b148a373c7b087a483c4885
#
_entry.id   ff858ed86b148a373c7b087a483c4885
#
_cell.length_a   1.000
_cell.length_b   1.000
_cell.length_c   1.000
_cell.angle_alpha   90.00
_cell.angle_beta   90.00
_cell.angle_gamma   90.00
#
_symmetry.space_group_name_H-M   'P 1'
#
loop_
_entity.id
_entity.type
_entity.pdbx_description
1 polymer ?
#
loop_
_entity_poly.entity_id
_entity_poly.type
_entity_poly.pdbx_seq_one_letter_code
_entity_poly.pdbx_strand_id
1 'polypeptide(L)'
;LRIVPFIDGVCEFHARQSEHKAPQYLRWNFRPLDDNLFAEPGDLIILGGYPSAGKTMLAAQFAYEMAQAQKQRVGIFSLETSDKKLYDRMISYAAEIDFNAIKSGSLSDSELDAVAALGARSDRIPLEVIEASGMTPMDIRAVSLSRRYDVIIIDYLQLLNASGRDRYEKITNISLALKQLGRDTGITVVALSQLSRPEKGRRSAPTLASLRESGQIEQDADIVMLLYLEDDDVPSGNRTLNVAKNKDGELGHFRLGFYPKHMKFFYKGASYQFKSTSRLKPATPEEQQMTLPF
;
A
#
# COMPACT_ATOMS: atom_id res chain seq x y z
N LEU A 1 21.61 22.12 -6.70
CA LEU A 1 20.78 22.78 -5.67
C LEU A 1 19.67 23.54 -6.38
N ARG A 2 18.38 23.19 -6.13
CA ARG A 2 17.23 23.96 -6.61
C ARG A 2 16.77 24.89 -5.49
N ILE A 3 16.79 26.18 -5.74
CA ILE A 3 16.26 27.21 -4.82
C ILE A 3 15.04 27.81 -5.53
N VAL A 4 13.89 27.73 -4.87
CA VAL A 4 12.62 28.24 -5.42
C VAL A 4 12.18 29.41 -4.52
N PRO A 5 12.10 30.64 -5.01
CA PRO A 5 11.56 31.77 -4.29
C PRO A 5 10.10 31.53 -3.90
N PHE A 6 9.66 32.10 -2.79
CA PHE A 6 8.26 31.94 -2.32
C PHE A 6 7.23 32.41 -3.36
N ILE A 7 7.53 33.49 -4.09
CA ILE A 7 6.65 34.01 -5.14
C ILE A 7 6.42 32.99 -6.25
N ASP A 8 7.47 32.25 -6.65
CA ASP A 8 7.36 31.22 -7.69
C ASP A 8 6.46 30.08 -7.21
N GLY A 9 6.57 29.70 -5.91
CA GLY A 9 5.67 28.71 -5.30
C GLY A 9 4.20 29.16 -5.31
N VAL A 10 3.94 30.44 -5.03
CA VAL A 10 2.58 31.03 -5.09
C VAL A 10 2.07 31.04 -6.53
N CYS A 11 2.88 31.41 -7.50
CA CYS A 11 2.50 31.41 -8.92
C CYS A 11 2.20 29.99 -9.41
N GLU A 12 3.01 29.02 -9.06
CA GLU A 12 2.82 27.61 -9.41
C GLU A 12 1.52 27.07 -8.77
N PHE A 13 1.27 27.37 -7.50
CA PHE A 13 0.00 27.03 -6.83
C PHE A 13 -1.19 27.62 -7.55
N HIS A 14 -1.16 28.91 -7.86
CA HIS A 14 -2.24 29.59 -8.57
C HIS A 14 -2.50 28.97 -9.95
N ALA A 15 -1.43 28.68 -10.72
CA ALA A 15 -1.55 28.04 -12.03
C ALA A 15 -2.23 26.67 -11.93
N ARG A 16 -1.81 25.83 -10.96
CA ARG A 16 -2.44 24.51 -10.74
C ARG A 16 -3.92 24.62 -10.40
N GLN A 17 -4.29 25.58 -9.55
CA GLN A 17 -5.70 25.79 -9.18
C GLN A 17 -6.54 26.33 -10.35
N SER A 18 -5.99 27.26 -11.13
CA SER A 18 -6.66 27.84 -12.30
C SER A 18 -6.91 26.81 -13.41
N GLU A 19 -6.01 25.85 -13.56
CA GLU A 19 -6.17 24.76 -14.53
C GLU A 19 -7.14 23.66 -14.05
N HIS A 20 -7.72 23.76 -12.85
CA HIS A 20 -8.58 22.77 -12.22
C HIS A 20 -7.96 21.35 -12.20
N LYS A 21 -6.64 21.26 -12.22
CA LYS A 21 -5.92 20.00 -12.10
C LYS A 21 -5.86 19.60 -10.62
N ALA A 22 -6.84 18.80 -10.20
CA ALA A 22 -6.76 18.16 -8.89
C ALA A 22 -5.49 17.29 -8.81
N PRO A 23 -4.78 17.28 -7.67
CA PRO A 23 -3.70 16.33 -7.45
C PRO A 23 -4.16 14.91 -7.71
N GLN A 24 -3.38 14.14 -8.45
CA GLN A 24 -3.69 12.74 -8.68
C GLN A 24 -3.05 11.90 -7.58
N TYR A 25 -3.86 11.51 -6.60
CA TYR A 25 -3.44 10.58 -5.56
C TYR A 25 -3.65 9.13 -6.00
N LEU A 26 -2.82 8.25 -5.48
CA LEU A 26 -2.97 6.81 -5.67
C LEU A 26 -4.26 6.33 -5.00
N ARG A 27 -5.09 5.58 -5.73
CA ARG A 27 -6.34 5.03 -5.20
C ARG A 27 -6.22 3.55 -4.92
N TRP A 28 -6.83 3.13 -3.82
CA TRP A 28 -6.77 1.78 -3.26
C TRP A 28 -8.00 0.93 -3.62
N ASN A 29 -9.01 1.57 -4.23
CA ASN A 29 -10.34 1.02 -4.47
C ASN A 29 -11.08 0.59 -3.18
N PHE A 30 -10.77 1.27 -2.10
CA PHE A 30 -11.53 1.26 -0.85
C PHE A 30 -11.88 2.70 -0.52
N ARG A 31 -13.11 3.11 -0.81
CA ARG A 31 -13.52 4.51 -0.73
C ARG A 31 -13.04 5.26 0.52
N PRO A 32 -13.13 4.69 1.74
CA PRO A 32 -12.62 5.38 2.90
C PRO A 32 -11.10 5.56 2.93
N LEU A 33 -10.32 4.64 2.32
CA LEU A 33 -8.88 4.86 2.12
C LEU A 33 -8.64 5.94 1.08
N ASP A 34 -9.40 5.90 -0.03
CA ASP A 34 -9.27 6.87 -1.12
C ASP A 34 -9.62 8.29 -0.70
N ASP A 35 -10.53 8.43 0.28
CA ASP A 35 -10.96 9.74 0.81
C ASP A 35 -9.93 10.32 1.81
N ASN A 36 -8.99 9.52 2.34
CA ASN A 36 -8.13 9.92 3.45
C ASN A 36 -6.64 9.64 3.27
N LEU A 37 -6.24 8.77 2.33
CA LEU A 37 -4.84 8.51 2.01
C LEU A 37 -4.43 9.29 0.76
N PHE A 38 -3.72 10.38 0.96
CA PHE A 38 -3.22 11.24 -0.11
C PHE A 38 -1.82 10.81 -0.54
N ALA A 39 -1.69 9.55 -1.01
CA ALA A 39 -0.42 9.01 -1.48
C ALA A 39 -0.02 9.64 -2.81
N GLU A 40 1.14 10.29 -2.83
CA GLU A 40 1.71 10.97 -4.00
C GLU A 40 2.75 10.11 -4.71
N PRO A 41 3.04 10.42 -5.99
CA PRO A 41 4.16 9.82 -6.69
C PRO A 41 5.47 10.02 -5.91
N GLY A 42 6.21 8.93 -5.69
CA GLY A 42 7.48 8.94 -4.96
C GLY A 42 7.37 8.69 -3.45
N ASP A 43 6.16 8.50 -2.92
CA ASP A 43 5.97 8.14 -1.52
C ASP A 43 6.43 6.70 -1.24
N LEU A 44 6.96 6.51 -0.03
CA LEU A 44 7.22 5.20 0.56
C LEU A 44 6.08 4.82 1.51
N ILE A 45 5.37 3.75 1.17
CA ILE A 45 4.21 3.25 1.89
C ILE A 45 4.56 1.88 2.48
N ILE A 46 4.36 1.70 3.77
CA ILE A 46 4.60 0.43 4.45
C ILE A 46 3.27 -0.26 4.76
N LEU A 47 3.11 -1.49 4.28
CA LEU A 47 2.03 -2.39 4.67
C LEU A 47 2.57 -3.44 5.63
N GLY A 48 2.53 -3.13 6.92
CA GLY A 48 2.96 -4.03 8.00
C GLY A 48 1.86 -5.01 8.42
N GLY A 49 2.25 -6.16 8.93
CA GLY A 49 1.29 -7.10 9.52
C GLY A 49 1.95 -8.39 9.99
N TYR A 50 1.30 -9.07 10.90
CA TYR A 50 1.73 -10.39 11.39
C TYR A 50 1.70 -11.43 10.27
N PRO A 51 2.43 -12.56 10.41
CA PRO A 51 2.28 -13.70 9.51
C PRO A 51 0.80 -14.12 9.41
N SER A 52 0.37 -14.51 8.20
CA SER A 52 -1.01 -14.94 7.91
C SER A 52 -2.11 -13.87 8.04
N ALA A 53 -1.79 -12.61 8.31
CA ALA A 53 -2.77 -11.53 8.30
C ALA A 53 -3.37 -11.25 6.90
N GLY A 54 -2.71 -11.69 5.83
CA GLY A 54 -3.18 -11.52 4.45
C GLY A 54 -2.54 -10.37 3.68
N LYS A 55 -1.39 -9.84 4.15
CA LYS A 55 -0.66 -8.72 3.51
C LYS A 55 -0.48 -8.90 2.00
N THR A 56 0.12 -10.02 1.60
CA THR A 56 0.37 -10.35 0.19
C THR A 56 -0.90 -10.27 -0.65
N MET A 57 -2.02 -10.82 -0.14
CA MET A 57 -3.28 -10.80 -0.88
C MET A 57 -3.90 -9.40 -0.96
N LEU A 58 -3.86 -8.64 0.13
CA LEU A 58 -4.35 -7.26 0.12
C LEU A 58 -3.52 -6.38 -0.83
N ALA A 59 -2.20 -6.53 -0.81
CA ALA A 59 -1.30 -5.82 -1.72
C ALA A 59 -1.52 -6.22 -3.19
N ALA A 60 -1.73 -7.51 -3.47
CA ALA A 60 -2.04 -7.99 -4.81
C ALA A 60 -3.39 -7.45 -5.32
N GLN A 61 -4.40 -7.36 -4.44
CA GLN A 61 -5.68 -6.73 -4.77
C GLN A 61 -5.48 -5.23 -5.08
N PHE A 62 -4.74 -4.50 -4.26
CA PHE A 62 -4.42 -3.09 -4.52
C PHE A 62 -3.69 -2.93 -5.87
N ALA A 63 -2.69 -3.77 -6.15
CA ALA A 63 -1.95 -3.76 -7.42
C ALA A 63 -2.87 -3.92 -8.62
N TYR A 64 -3.77 -4.89 -8.55
CA TYR A 64 -4.73 -5.15 -9.61
C TYR A 64 -5.65 -3.94 -9.85
N GLU A 65 -6.19 -3.35 -8.76
CA GLU A 65 -7.09 -2.20 -8.85
C GLU A 65 -6.37 -0.95 -9.40
N MET A 66 -5.13 -0.70 -8.96
CA MET A 66 -4.32 0.40 -9.49
C MET A 66 -4.05 0.23 -10.98
N ALA A 67 -3.72 -0.98 -11.42
CA ALA A 67 -3.46 -1.26 -12.83
C ALA A 67 -4.74 -1.23 -13.67
N GLN A 68 -5.83 -1.81 -13.17
CA GLN A 68 -7.10 -1.90 -13.92
C GLN A 68 -7.80 -0.55 -14.02
N ALA A 69 -8.02 0.13 -12.87
CA ALA A 69 -8.86 1.32 -12.80
C ALA A 69 -8.11 2.60 -13.16
N GLN A 70 -6.85 2.74 -12.70
CA GLN A 70 -6.06 3.95 -12.89
C GLN A 70 -5.04 3.85 -14.03
N LYS A 71 -4.89 2.65 -14.62
CA LYS A 71 -3.88 2.36 -15.67
C LYS A 71 -2.45 2.61 -15.21
N GLN A 72 -2.20 2.53 -13.91
CA GLN A 72 -0.85 2.58 -13.36
C GLN A 72 -0.06 1.36 -13.84
N ARG A 73 1.18 1.55 -14.24
CA ARG A 73 2.11 0.44 -14.50
C ARG A 73 2.61 -0.08 -13.17
N VAL A 74 2.17 -1.27 -12.80
CA VAL A 74 2.47 -1.84 -11.47
C VAL A 74 3.39 -3.04 -11.60
N GLY A 75 4.50 -3.03 -10.85
CA GLY A 75 5.40 -4.16 -10.70
C GLY A 75 5.31 -4.76 -9.30
N ILE A 76 5.01 -6.06 -9.17
CA ILE A 76 5.08 -6.78 -7.89
C ILE A 76 6.38 -7.56 -7.83
N PHE A 77 7.30 -7.13 -7.00
CA PHE A 77 8.54 -7.84 -6.68
C PHE A 77 8.27 -8.84 -5.57
N SER A 78 8.07 -10.09 -5.96
CA SER A 78 7.79 -11.19 -5.03
C SER A 78 9.08 -11.89 -4.62
N LEU A 79 9.41 -11.83 -3.32
CA LEU A 79 10.62 -12.44 -2.77
C LEU A 79 10.33 -13.77 -2.06
N GLU A 80 9.08 -14.05 -1.69
CA GLU A 80 8.68 -15.26 -0.94
C GLU A 80 7.76 -16.16 -1.76
N THR A 81 6.78 -15.58 -2.43
CA THR A 81 5.72 -16.31 -3.13
C THR A 81 6.03 -16.41 -4.63
N SER A 82 5.96 -17.63 -5.22
CA SER A 82 6.15 -17.75 -6.67
C SER A 82 5.08 -16.99 -7.45
N ASP A 83 5.45 -16.52 -8.62
CA ASP A 83 4.59 -15.80 -9.57
C ASP A 83 3.28 -16.55 -9.84
N LYS A 84 3.36 -17.88 -10.12
CA LYS A 84 2.21 -18.74 -10.35
C LYS A 84 1.20 -18.68 -9.21
N LYS A 85 1.66 -18.85 -7.95
CA LYS A 85 0.78 -18.81 -6.78
C LYS A 85 0.13 -17.43 -6.59
N LEU A 86 0.85 -16.37 -6.95
CA LEU A 86 0.33 -15.03 -6.85
C LEU A 86 -0.71 -14.76 -7.95
N TYR A 87 -0.44 -15.20 -9.19
CA TYR A 87 -1.42 -15.14 -10.28
C TYR A 87 -2.67 -15.96 -9.98
N ASP A 88 -2.56 -17.19 -9.46
CA ASP A 88 -3.72 -18.01 -9.07
C ASP A 88 -4.65 -17.25 -8.11
N ARG A 89 -4.08 -16.52 -7.13
CA ARG A 89 -4.86 -15.71 -6.18
C ARG A 89 -5.48 -14.47 -6.85
N MET A 90 -4.73 -13.80 -7.72
CA MET A 90 -5.23 -12.62 -8.43
C MET A 90 -6.30 -12.99 -9.44
N ILE A 91 -6.18 -14.12 -10.13
CA ILE A 91 -7.20 -14.63 -11.06
C ILE A 91 -8.47 -14.98 -10.30
N SER A 92 -8.35 -15.68 -9.15
CA SER A 92 -9.51 -15.95 -8.28
C SER A 92 -10.24 -14.66 -7.89
N TYR A 93 -9.50 -13.61 -7.54
CA TYR A 93 -10.05 -12.29 -7.24
C TYR A 93 -10.69 -11.62 -8.45
N ALA A 94 -9.95 -11.53 -9.56
CA ALA A 94 -10.32 -10.72 -10.72
C ALA A 94 -11.46 -11.32 -11.56
N ALA A 95 -11.55 -12.64 -11.59
CA ALA A 95 -12.60 -13.38 -12.30
C ALA A 95 -13.72 -13.91 -11.38
N GLU A 96 -13.62 -13.64 -10.07
CA GLU A 96 -14.54 -14.10 -9.01
C GLU A 96 -14.75 -15.63 -9.00
N ILE A 97 -13.65 -16.38 -9.21
CA ILE A 97 -13.62 -17.85 -9.26
C ILE A 97 -13.26 -18.43 -7.90
N ASP A 98 -13.81 -19.60 -7.59
CA ASP A 98 -13.48 -20.33 -6.37
C ASP A 98 -11.98 -20.72 -6.36
N PHE A 99 -11.24 -20.19 -5.41
CA PHE A 99 -9.81 -20.48 -5.25
C PHE A 99 -9.52 -21.97 -5.01
N ASN A 100 -10.44 -22.70 -4.37
CA ASN A 100 -10.29 -24.13 -4.20
C ASN A 100 -10.46 -24.88 -5.53
N ALA A 101 -11.35 -24.44 -6.42
CA ALA A 101 -11.47 -25.00 -7.76
C ALA A 101 -10.21 -24.77 -8.60
N ILE A 102 -9.58 -23.58 -8.49
CA ILE A 102 -8.26 -23.34 -9.11
C ILE A 102 -7.22 -24.31 -8.57
N LYS A 103 -7.12 -24.47 -7.26
CA LYS A 103 -6.13 -25.36 -6.61
C LYS A 103 -6.30 -26.84 -6.95
N SER A 104 -7.53 -27.29 -7.11
CA SER A 104 -7.84 -28.68 -7.45
C SER A 104 -7.87 -28.96 -8.95
N GLY A 105 -7.77 -27.91 -9.79
CA GLY A 105 -7.91 -28.05 -11.25
C GLY A 105 -9.29 -28.46 -11.70
N SER A 106 -10.33 -28.12 -10.93
CA SER A 106 -11.72 -28.55 -11.17
C SER A 106 -12.63 -27.37 -11.51
N LEU A 107 -12.16 -26.48 -12.39
CA LEU A 107 -12.98 -25.37 -12.90
C LEU A 107 -14.12 -25.87 -13.76
N SER A 108 -15.30 -25.30 -13.58
CA SER A 108 -16.46 -25.50 -14.47
C SER A 108 -16.26 -24.74 -15.79
N ASP A 109 -17.05 -25.09 -16.81
CA ASP A 109 -17.00 -24.41 -18.10
C ASP A 109 -17.25 -22.89 -17.96
N SER A 110 -18.20 -22.49 -17.11
CA SER A 110 -18.49 -21.08 -16.85
C SER A 110 -17.33 -20.35 -16.17
N GLU A 111 -16.57 -21.03 -15.32
CA GLU A 111 -15.37 -20.45 -14.68
C GLU A 111 -14.21 -20.34 -15.69
N LEU A 112 -14.06 -21.32 -16.58
CA LEU A 112 -13.11 -21.25 -17.70
C LEU A 112 -13.44 -20.09 -18.64
N ASP A 113 -14.72 -19.87 -18.96
CA ASP A 113 -15.17 -18.70 -19.74
C ASP A 113 -14.84 -17.39 -19.05
N ALA A 114 -15.01 -17.32 -17.73
CA ALA A 114 -14.64 -16.12 -16.95
C ALA A 114 -13.13 -15.85 -16.99
N VAL A 115 -12.29 -16.89 -16.94
CA VAL A 115 -10.82 -16.75 -17.12
C VAL A 115 -10.49 -16.27 -18.54
N ALA A 116 -11.14 -16.85 -19.55
CA ALA A 116 -10.93 -16.43 -20.95
C ALA A 116 -11.33 -14.97 -21.17
N ALA A 117 -12.44 -14.53 -20.58
CA ALA A 117 -12.89 -13.14 -20.61
C ALA A 117 -11.90 -12.19 -19.87
N LEU A 118 -11.30 -12.64 -18.76
CA LEU A 118 -10.23 -11.90 -18.09
C LEU A 118 -9.00 -11.82 -18.99
N GLY A 119 -8.60 -12.92 -19.63
CA GLY A 119 -7.48 -12.99 -20.57
C GLY A 119 -7.66 -12.01 -21.73
N ALA A 120 -8.85 -11.94 -22.32
CA ALA A 120 -9.16 -11.04 -23.45
C ALA A 120 -9.01 -9.52 -23.12
N ARG A 121 -8.99 -9.16 -21.85
CA ARG A 121 -8.79 -7.76 -21.40
C ARG A 121 -7.46 -7.51 -20.69
N SER A 122 -6.64 -8.56 -20.50
CA SER A 122 -5.42 -8.51 -19.70
C SER A 122 -4.36 -7.58 -20.29
N ASP A 123 -4.26 -7.45 -21.63
CA ASP A 123 -3.32 -6.53 -22.28
C ASP A 123 -3.54 -5.06 -21.87
N ARG A 124 -4.72 -4.73 -21.31
CA ARG A 124 -5.06 -3.39 -20.83
C ARG A 124 -4.81 -3.20 -19.33
N ILE A 125 -4.28 -4.24 -18.67
CA ILE A 125 -3.95 -4.24 -17.24
C ILE A 125 -2.43 -4.27 -17.12
N PRO A 126 -1.75 -3.12 -16.97
CA PRO A 126 -0.30 -3.04 -16.96
C PRO A 126 0.26 -3.48 -15.59
N LEU A 127 0.10 -4.76 -15.25
CA LEU A 127 0.53 -5.41 -14.02
C LEU A 127 1.47 -6.56 -14.33
N GLU A 128 2.64 -6.55 -13.69
CA GLU A 128 3.66 -7.59 -13.86
C GLU A 128 4.09 -8.12 -12.49
N VAL A 129 4.36 -9.43 -12.41
CA VAL A 129 4.96 -10.08 -11.25
C VAL A 129 6.40 -10.45 -11.59
N ILE A 130 7.32 -10.04 -10.74
CA ILE A 130 8.77 -10.27 -10.89
C ILE A 130 9.22 -11.19 -9.75
N GLU A 131 9.80 -12.34 -10.08
CA GLU A 131 10.51 -13.18 -9.11
C GLU A 131 11.78 -12.46 -8.69
N ALA A 132 11.80 -11.96 -7.46
CA ALA A 132 12.81 -11.04 -6.95
C ALA A 132 13.76 -11.65 -5.91
N SER A 133 13.79 -13.00 -5.82
CA SER A 133 14.66 -13.68 -4.86
C SER A 133 16.13 -13.26 -5.04
N GLY A 134 16.76 -12.80 -3.95
CA GLY A 134 18.15 -12.34 -3.94
C GLY A 134 18.40 -10.94 -4.48
N MET A 135 17.38 -10.23 -4.96
CA MET A 135 17.55 -8.86 -5.46
C MET A 135 17.93 -7.88 -4.34
N THR A 136 18.68 -6.87 -4.72
CA THR A 136 19.01 -5.69 -3.92
C THR A 136 18.04 -4.55 -4.25
N PRO A 137 17.94 -3.49 -3.41
CA PRO A 137 17.19 -2.29 -3.76
C PRO A 137 17.66 -1.63 -5.07
N MET A 138 18.94 -1.78 -5.41
CA MET A 138 19.49 -1.25 -6.68
C MET A 138 18.97 -2.03 -7.88
N ASP A 139 18.86 -3.36 -7.78
CA ASP A 139 18.30 -4.21 -8.84
C ASP A 139 16.82 -3.86 -9.07
N ILE A 140 16.06 -3.69 -7.97
CA ILE A 140 14.66 -3.24 -8.04
C ILE A 140 14.57 -1.89 -8.76
N ARG A 141 15.43 -0.92 -8.41
CA ARG A 141 15.49 0.38 -9.09
C ARG A 141 15.73 0.23 -10.58
N ALA A 142 16.72 -0.59 -10.97
CA ALA A 142 17.07 -0.79 -12.37
C ALA A 142 15.91 -1.39 -13.19
N VAL A 143 15.27 -2.44 -12.68
CA VAL A 143 14.09 -3.06 -13.29
C VAL A 143 12.94 -2.06 -13.39
N SER A 144 12.64 -1.35 -12.30
CA SER A 144 11.54 -0.40 -12.23
C SER A 144 11.65 0.72 -13.25
N LEU A 145 12.84 1.26 -13.44
CA LEU A 145 13.12 2.28 -14.46
C LEU A 145 13.04 1.71 -15.87
N SER A 146 13.60 0.51 -16.11
CA SER A 146 13.56 -0.16 -17.42
C SER A 146 12.13 -0.45 -17.87
N ARG A 147 11.27 -0.91 -16.93
CA ARG A 147 9.86 -1.23 -17.19
C ARG A 147 8.95 -0.01 -17.10
N ARG A 148 9.46 1.14 -16.60
CA ARG A 148 8.72 2.39 -16.39
C ARG A 148 7.51 2.21 -15.49
N TYR A 149 7.68 1.53 -14.36
CA TYR A 149 6.60 1.40 -13.38
C TYR A 149 6.25 2.75 -12.74
N ASP A 150 4.97 2.96 -12.48
CA ASP A 150 4.47 4.08 -11.70
C ASP A 150 4.40 3.71 -10.21
N VAL A 151 4.10 2.44 -9.95
CA VAL A 151 3.98 1.86 -8.61
C VAL A 151 4.74 0.54 -8.56
N ILE A 152 5.48 0.32 -7.50
CA ILE A 152 6.07 -1.00 -7.21
C ILE A 152 5.60 -1.51 -5.86
N ILE A 153 5.36 -2.82 -5.79
CA ILE A 153 5.05 -3.53 -4.54
C ILE A 153 6.17 -4.51 -4.27
N ILE A 154 6.67 -4.54 -3.02
CA ILE A 154 7.77 -5.41 -2.60
C ILE A 154 7.27 -6.33 -1.50
N ASP A 155 7.22 -7.63 -1.76
CA ASP A 155 6.70 -8.64 -0.84
C ASP A 155 7.79 -9.67 -0.44
N TYR A 156 8.44 -9.46 0.69
CA TYR A 156 8.46 -8.39 1.67
C TYR A 156 9.89 -7.85 1.88
N LEU A 157 10.01 -6.62 2.33
CA LEU A 157 11.27 -5.86 2.34
C LEU A 157 12.42 -6.53 3.11
N GLN A 158 12.14 -7.31 4.18
CA GLN A 158 13.19 -7.97 4.97
C GLN A 158 13.90 -9.11 4.23
N LEU A 159 13.39 -9.55 3.07
CA LEU A 159 14.04 -10.57 2.22
C LEU A 159 14.97 -9.95 1.16
N LEU A 160 14.96 -8.63 1.01
CA LEU A 160 15.90 -7.97 0.12
C LEU A 160 17.33 -8.17 0.59
N ASN A 161 18.22 -8.34 -0.38
CA ASN A 161 19.64 -8.42 -0.10
C ASN A 161 20.22 -6.99 0.06
N ALA A 162 20.93 -6.75 1.15
CA ALA A 162 21.60 -5.49 1.42
C ALA A 162 22.85 -5.71 2.30
N SER A 163 23.80 -4.80 2.20
CA SER A 163 24.93 -4.75 3.12
C SER A 163 24.48 -4.31 4.53
N GLY A 164 25.20 -4.76 5.54
CA GLY A 164 24.97 -4.40 6.94
C GLY A 164 25.63 -5.42 7.85
N ARG A 165 26.13 -4.98 9.00
CA ARG A 165 26.82 -5.82 10.01
C ARG A 165 25.84 -6.75 10.73
N ASP A 166 24.59 -6.27 10.87
CA ASP A 166 23.52 -7.01 11.51
C ASP A 166 22.18 -6.78 10.77
N ARG A 167 21.13 -7.44 11.25
CA ARG A 167 19.80 -7.34 10.65
C ARG A 167 19.21 -5.92 10.72
N TYR A 168 19.47 -5.21 11.80
CA TYR A 168 18.99 -3.84 11.98
C TYR A 168 19.61 -2.90 10.94
N GLU A 169 20.93 -2.95 10.76
CA GLU A 169 21.64 -2.12 9.78
C GLU A 169 21.20 -2.46 8.34
N LYS A 170 21.03 -3.75 8.02
CA LYS A 170 20.50 -4.17 6.70
C LYS A 170 19.15 -3.56 6.40
N ILE A 171 18.21 -3.65 7.34
CA ILE A 171 16.86 -3.14 7.16
C ILE A 171 16.88 -1.60 7.09
N THR A 172 17.72 -0.94 7.86
CA THR A 172 17.94 0.50 7.77
C THR A 172 18.40 0.90 6.36
N ASN A 173 19.40 0.21 5.82
CA ASN A 173 19.92 0.50 4.48
C ASN A 173 18.88 0.22 3.39
N ILE A 174 18.06 -0.84 3.54
CA ILE A 174 16.94 -1.12 2.62
C ILE A 174 15.93 0.02 2.67
N SER A 175 15.50 0.43 3.85
CA SER A 175 14.51 1.50 4.03
C SER A 175 14.95 2.80 3.38
N LEU A 176 16.17 3.24 3.68
CA LEU A 176 16.78 4.44 3.09
C LEU A 176 16.85 4.34 1.55
N ALA A 177 17.28 3.18 1.02
CA ALA A 177 17.39 2.99 -0.43
C ALA A 177 16.03 3.01 -1.13
N LEU A 178 14.99 2.42 -0.54
CA LEU A 178 13.63 2.45 -1.06
C LEU A 178 13.02 3.85 -1.01
N LYS A 179 13.25 4.59 0.09
CA LYS A 179 12.82 6.00 0.18
C LYS A 179 13.50 6.86 -0.88
N GLN A 180 14.82 6.67 -1.07
CA GLN A 180 15.58 7.39 -2.08
C GLN A 180 15.10 7.04 -3.50
N LEU A 181 14.78 5.75 -3.77
CA LEU A 181 14.23 5.30 -5.04
C LEU A 181 12.96 6.10 -5.36
N GLY A 182 11.99 6.12 -4.45
CA GLY A 182 10.75 6.87 -4.65
C GLY A 182 11.00 8.35 -4.96
N ARG A 183 11.78 9.01 -4.12
CA ARG A 183 12.08 10.46 -4.25
C ARG A 183 12.78 10.81 -5.56
N ASP A 184 13.73 9.99 -6.00
CA ASP A 184 14.52 10.27 -7.20
C ASP A 184 13.76 10.00 -8.49
N THR A 185 12.84 9.04 -8.47
CA THR A 185 12.20 8.52 -9.69
C THR A 185 10.74 8.92 -9.83
N GLY A 186 10.10 9.34 -8.74
CA GLY A 186 8.66 9.54 -8.69
C GLY A 186 7.85 8.24 -8.63
N ILE A 187 8.51 7.07 -8.53
CA ILE A 187 7.83 5.78 -8.42
C ILE A 187 7.32 5.60 -7.00
N THR A 188 6.03 5.36 -6.84
CA THR A 188 5.47 5.05 -5.51
C THR A 188 5.88 3.64 -5.08
N VAL A 189 6.43 3.52 -3.88
CA VAL A 189 6.93 2.25 -3.33
C VAL A 189 6.00 1.77 -2.22
N VAL A 190 5.34 0.63 -2.43
CA VAL A 190 4.56 -0.07 -1.40
C VAL A 190 5.37 -1.26 -0.92
N ALA A 191 6.01 -1.17 0.24
CA ALA A 191 6.81 -2.25 0.80
C ALA A 191 6.06 -2.98 1.92
N LEU A 192 5.89 -4.29 1.75
CA LEU A 192 5.33 -5.13 2.80
C LEU A 192 6.38 -5.35 3.89
N SER A 193 5.95 -5.33 5.13
CA SER A 193 6.81 -5.57 6.29
C SER A 193 6.19 -6.62 7.21
N GLN A 194 6.97 -7.64 7.53
CA GLN A 194 6.56 -8.62 8.52
C GLN A 194 6.79 -8.06 9.92
N LEU A 195 5.75 -8.11 10.75
CA LEU A 195 5.85 -7.69 12.14
C LEU A 195 6.27 -8.86 13.04
N SER A 196 7.06 -8.56 14.06
CA SER A 196 7.36 -9.53 15.13
C SER A 196 6.11 -9.80 15.94
N ARG A 197 5.85 -11.09 16.23
CA ARG A 197 4.71 -11.45 17.07
C ARG A 197 4.87 -10.84 18.48
N PRO A 198 3.78 -10.36 19.09
CA PRO A 198 3.84 -9.91 20.47
C PRO A 198 4.26 -11.06 21.38
N GLU A 199 4.89 -10.74 22.52
CA GLU A 199 5.24 -11.73 23.53
C GLU A 199 4.00 -12.53 23.94
N LYS A 200 4.20 -13.84 24.20
CA LYS A 200 3.12 -14.78 24.56
C LYS A 200 2.22 -14.20 25.66
N GLY A 201 0.92 -14.11 25.37
CA GLY A 201 -0.10 -13.69 26.32
C GLY A 201 -0.66 -12.28 26.11
N ARG A 202 -0.10 -11.45 25.25
CA ARG A 202 -0.68 -10.14 24.89
C ARG A 202 -1.15 -10.12 23.44
N ARG A 203 -2.44 -10.38 23.22
CA ARG A 203 -3.11 -10.03 21.97
C ARG A 203 -3.26 -8.50 21.94
N SER A 204 -2.35 -7.80 21.29
CA SER A 204 -2.44 -6.35 21.11
C SER A 204 -2.41 -6.01 19.66
N ALA A 205 -3.27 -5.05 19.26
CA ALA A 205 -3.19 -4.45 17.93
C ALA A 205 -1.76 -3.95 17.67
N PRO A 206 -1.20 -4.18 16.47
CA PRO A 206 0.13 -3.70 16.15
C PRO A 206 0.16 -2.16 16.15
N THR A 207 1.28 -1.62 16.59
CA THR A 207 1.58 -0.19 16.58
C THR A 207 2.82 0.07 15.73
N LEU A 208 3.18 1.32 15.50
CA LEU A 208 4.43 1.68 14.84
C LEU A 208 5.63 1.00 15.50
N ALA A 209 5.64 0.89 16.83
CA ALA A 209 6.68 0.17 17.57
C ALA A 209 6.76 -1.33 17.19
N SER A 210 5.75 -1.92 16.57
CA SER A 210 5.78 -3.31 16.09
C SER A 210 6.65 -3.50 14.84
N LEU A 211 7.06 -2.41 14.17
CA LEU A 211 8.06 -2.38 13.10
C LEU A 211 9.51 -2.47 13.63
N ARG A 212 9.69 -2.97 14.86
CA ARG A 212 10.89 -2.92 15.72
C ARG A 212 12.25 -3.31 15.11
N GLU A 213 12.28 -3.95 13.95
CA GLU A 213 13.55 -4.33 13.31
C GLU A 213 14.29 -3.15 12.69
N SER A 214 13.64 -1.98 12.58
CA SER A 214 14.27 -0.70 12.24
C SER A 214 13.30 0.43 12.56
N GLY A 215 13.60 1.25 13.58
CA GLY A 215 12.94 2.54 13.78
C GLY A 215 13.07 3.45 12.54
N GLN A 216 14.02 3.14 11.65
CA GLN A 216 14.22 3.84 10.40
C GLN A 216 13.05 3.66 9.43
N ILE A 217 12.44 2.46 9.35
CA ILE A 217 11.26 2.24 8.49
C ILE A 217 10.13 3.21 8.86
N GLU A 218 9.90 3.41 10.17
CA GLU A 218 8.87 4.34 10.64
C GLU A 218 9.20 5.79 10.25
N GLN A 219 10.47 6.18 10.33
CA GLN A 219 10.91 7.54 9.98
C GLN A 219 10.80 7.81 8.48
N ASP A 220 11.27 6.88 7.64
CA ASP A 220 11.34 7.02 6.19
C ASP A 220 9.98 6.94 5.50
N ALA A 221 9.07 6.11 6.03
CA ALA A 221 7.75 5.93 5.45
C ALA A 221 6.92 7.22 5.49
N ASP A 222 6.21 7.54 4.42
CA ASP A 222 5.22 8.61 4.37
C ASP A 222 3.88 8.12 4.91
N ILE A 223 3.53 6.87 4.61
CA ILE A 223 2.31 6.21 5.08
C ILE A 223 2.68 4.85 5.68
N VAL A 224 2.08 4.52 6.82
CA VAL A 224 2.18 3.19 7.43
C VAL A 224 0.79 2.64 7.69
N MET A 225 0.50 1.51 7.07
CA MET A 225 -0.71 0.74 7.27
C MET A 225 -0.36 -0.58 7.99
N LEU A 226 -1.10 -0.93 9.04
CA LEU A 226 -0.87 -2.15 9.82
C LEU A 226 -2.11 -3.05 9.71
N LEU A 227 -1.94 -4.21 9.05
CA LEU A 227 -3.00 -5.20 8.85
C LEU A 227 -2.90 -6.29 9.92
N TYR A 228 -3.99 -6.55 10.63
CA TYR A 228 -4.04 -7.63 11.63
C TYR A 228 -5.43 -8.27 11.71
N LEU A 229 -5.46 -9.54 12.14
CA LEU A 229 -6.69 -10.26 12.45
C LEU A 229 -7.30 -9.70 13.75
N GLU A 230 -8.62 -9.54 13.78
CA GLU A 230 -9.33 -9.19 15.02
C GLU A 230 -9.34 -10.37 16.00
N ASP A 231 -9.35 -11.60 15.46
CA ASP A 231 -9.23 -12.85 16.20
C ASP A 231 -8.26 -13.78 15.44
N ASP A 232 -7.11 -14.06 16.05
CA ASP A 232 -6.06 -14.92 15.48
C ASP A 232 -6.50 -16.39 15.34
N ASP A 233 -7.50 -16.82 16.11
CA ASP A 233 -8.04 -18.18 16.04
C ASP A 233 -9.01 -18.39 14.89
N VAL A 234 -9.39 -17.30 14.19
CA VAL A 234 -10.30 -17.32 13.04
C VAL A 234 -9.60 -16.78 11.78
N PRO A 235 -8.83 -17.61 11.06
CA PRO A 235 -8.07 -17.15 9.86
C PRO A 235 -8.93 -16.53 8.74
N SER A 236 -10.21 -16.91 8.65
CA SER A 236 -11.20 -16.30 7.73
C SER A 236 -11.92 -15.09 8.33
N GLY A 237 -11.59 -14.72 9.57
CA GLY A 237 -12.24 -13.65 10.31
C GLY A 237 -11.99 -12.25 9.77
N ASN A 238 -12.55 -11.26 10.45
CA ASN A 238 -12.35 -9.87 10.12
C ASN A 238 -10.89 -9.44 10.36
N ARG A 239 -10.46 -8.46 9.59
CA ARG A 239 -9.17 -7.78 9.77
C ARG A 239 -9.43 -6.31 10.04
N THR A 240 -8.51 -5.72 10.79
CA THR A 240 -8.41 -4.28 10.89
C THR A 240 -7.17 -3.83 10.11
N LEU A 241 -7.34 -2.85 9.24
CA LEU A 241 -6.28 -2.09 8.62
C LEU A 241 -6.16 -0.76 9.38
N ASN A 242 -5.10 -0.61 10.16
CA ASN A 242 -4.82 0.59 10.92
C ASN A 242 -3.86 1.49 10.13
N VAL A 243 -4.30 2.68 9.75
CA VAL A 243 -3.43 3.73 9.23
C VAL A 243 -2.74 4.39 10.42
N ALA A 244 -1.54 3.91 10.73
CA ALA A 244 -0.78 4.30 11.92
C ALA A 244 0.11 5.53 11.70
N LYS A 245 0.46 5.82 10.43
CA LYS A 245 1.14 7.04 9.99
C LYS A 245 0.56 7.48 8.65
N ASN A 246 0.30 8.77 8.51
CA ASN A 246 -0.17 9.38 7.27
C ASN A 246 0.36 10.81 7.22
N LYS A 247 1.25 11.09 6.29
CA LYS A 247 1.98 12.36 6.19
C LYS A 247 1.02 13.54 5.94
N ASP A 248 0.09 13.35 4.99
CA ASP A 248 -0.76 14.42 4.48
C ASP A 248 -2.26 14.18 4.73
N GLY A 249 -2.62 13.16 5.54
CA GLY A 249 -4.00 12.79 5.82
C GLY A 249 -4.24 12.34 7.25
N GLU A 250 -5.42 11.80 7.50
CA GLU A 250 -5.85 11.39 8.84
C GLU A 250 -5.41 9.97 9.19
N LEU A 251 -5.28 9.71 10.50
CA LEU A 251 -5.06 8.37 11.04
C LEU A 251 -6.40 7.70 11.30
N GLY A 252 -6.48 6.37 11.12
CA GLY A 252 -7.74 5.69 11.36
C GLY A 252 -7.67 4.17 11.24
N HIS A 253 -8.79 3.53 11.61
CA HIS A 253 -8.95 2.09 11.57
C HIS A 253 -10.05 1.70 10.60
N PHE A 254 -9.75 0.78 9.70
CA PHE A 254 -10.69 0.26 8.71
C PHE A 254 -10.96 -1.21 8.99
N ARG A 255 -12.22 -1.56 9.16
CA ARG A 255 -12.61 -2.95 9.30
C ARG A 255 -12.78 -3.59 7.95
N LEU A 256 -12.01 -4.64 7.67
CA LEU A 256 -12.05 -5.39 6.43
C LEU A 256 -12.61 -6.80 6.68
N GLY A 257 -13.53 -7.21 5.81
CA GLY A 257 -13.88 -8.62 5.67
C GLY A 257 -12.93 -9.29 4.67
N PHE A 258 -12.74 -10.59 4.83
CA PHE A 258 -12.03 -11.41 3.84
C PHE A 258 -12.94 -12.54 3.39
N TYR A 259 -13.07 -12.70 2.09
CA TYR A 259 -13.82 -13.78 1.48
C TYR A 259 -12.84 -14.77 0.82
N PRO A 260 -12.49 -15.87 1.54
CA PRO A 260 -11.43 -16.77 1.10
C PRO A 260 -11.72 -17.45 -0.24
N LYS A 261 -13.01 -17.69 -0.53
CA LYS A 261 -13.46 -18.34 -1.76
C LYS A 261 -12.96 -17.63 -3.01
N HIS A 262 -12.97 -16.28 -2.99
CA HIS A 262 -12.52 -15.46 -4.12
C HIS A 262 -11.27 -14.63 -3.78
N MET A 263 -10.54 -14.98 -2.72
CA MET A 263 -9.34 -14.25 -2.29
C MET A 263 -9.56 -12.73 -2.16
N LYS A 264 -10.77 -12.30 -1.76
CA LYS A 264 -11.23 -10.91 -1.83
C LYS A 264 -11.32 -10.27 -0.46
N PHE A 265 -10.66 -9.13 -0.30
CA PHE A 265 -10.93 -8.20 0.79
C PHE A 265 -12.05 -7.25 0.41
N PHE A 266 -12.88 -6.89 1.37
CA PHE A 266 -13.94 -5.91 1.19
C PHE A 266 -14.12 -5.06 2.44
N TYR A 267 -14.56 -3.83 2.25
CA TYR A 267 -14.84 -2.92 3.35
C TYR A 267 -16.14 -3.32 4.06
N LYS A 268 -16.11 -3.44 5.37
CA LYS A 268 -17.26 -3.89 6.16
C LYS A 268 -18.15 -2.77 6.70
N GLY A 269 -17.82 -1.51 6.43
CA GLY A 269 -18.64 -0.37 6.86
C GLY A 269 -18.65 -0.12 8.38
N ALA A 270 -18.59 1.15 8.78
CA ALA A 270 -19.17 1.75 9.97
C ALA A 270 -18.69 1.33 11.40
N SER A 271 -17.39 1.18 11.65
CA SER A 271 -16.89 1.70 12.93
C SER A 271 -15.63 2.55 12.66
N TYR A 272 -15.91 3.66 12.05
CA TYR A 272 -14.94 4.59 11.53
C TYR A 272 -14.70 5.65 12.60
N GLN A 273 -13.52 5.70 13.17
CA GLN A 273 -13.10 6.83 13.99
C GLN A 273 -11.74 7.29 13.48
N PHE A 274 -11.74 8.27 12.58
CA PHE A 274 -10.56 9.11 12.45
C PHE A 274 -10.44 9.96 13.70
N LYS A 275 -9.28 9.94 14.33
CA LYS A 275 -8.93 10.96 15.31
C LYS A 275 -8.40 12.13 14.51
N SER A 276 -9.22 13.15 14.31
CA SER A 276 -8.75 14.44 13.80
C SER A 276 -7.59 14.90 14.68
N THR A 277 -6.43 15.09 14.09
CA THR A 277 -5.28 15.72 14.75
C THR A 277 -5.39 17.26 14.77
N SER A 278 -6.42 17.82 14.15
CA SER A 278 -6.66 19.25 14.15
C SER A 278 -7.16 19.70 15.53
N ARG A 279 -6.24 20.19 16.36
CA ARG A 279 -6.54 20.96 17.58
C ARG A 279 -7.03 22.37 17.30
N LEU A 280 -7.34 22.69 16.05
CA LEU A 280 -7.94 23.97 15.67
C LEU A 280 -9.44 23.80 15.72
N LYS A 281 -10.06 24.20 16.83
CA LYS A 281 -11.49 24.52 16.83
C LYS A 281 -11.73 25.55 15.74
N PRO A 282 -12.77 25.41 14.90
CA PRO A 282 -13.16 26.51 14.02
C PRO A 282 -13.40 27.75 14.92
N ALA A 283 -12.78 28.86 14.55
CA ALA A 283 -12.99 30.14 15.23
C ALA A 283 -14.49 30.44 15.23
N THR A 284 -15.02 30.80 16.37
CA THR A 284 -16.41 31.25 16.47
C THR A 284 -16.63 32.49 15.62
N PRO A 285 -17.85 32.74 15.12
CA PRO A 285 -18.14 33.93 14.31
C PRO A 285 -17.71 35.26 14.94
N GLU A 286 -17.60 35.31 16.26
CA GLU A 286 -17.13 36.47 17.02
C GLU A 286 -15.58 36.68 16.96
N GLU A 287 -14.82 35.61 16.81
CA GLU A 287 -13.36 35.67 16.66
C GLU A 287 -12.89 36.07 15.25
N GLN A 288 -13.76 35.91 14.24
CA GLN A 288 -13.48 36.30 12.86
C GLN A 288 -13.62 37.81 12.61
N GLN A 289 -14.28 38.53 13.49
CA GLN A 289 -14.46 40.00 13.37
C GLN A 289 -13.34 40.83 13.99
N MET A 290 -12.37 40.19 14.69
CA MET A 290 -11.33 40.91 15.45
C MET A 290 -9.96 40.99 14.77
N THR A 291 -9.80 40.55 13.54
CA THR A 291 -8.49 40.55 12.85
C THR A 291 -8.56 41.19 11.46
N LEU A 292 -8.95 42.43 11.39
CA LEU A 292 -8.57 43.33 10.32
C LEU A 292 -8.07 44.63 10.93
N PRO A 293 -6.78 44.85 11.10
CA PRO A 293 -6.23 46.20 11.15
C PRO A 293 -5.88 46.61 9.71
N PHE A 294 -6.40 47.73 9.33
CA PHE A 294 -6.12 48.65 8.27
C PHE A 294 -5.01 48.34 7.27
#